data_82ced690c3d6de48cf69d61e4f460fda
#
_entry.id   82ced690c3d6de48cf69d61e4f460fda
#
_cell.length_a   1.000
_cell.length_b   1.000
_cell.length_c   1.000
_cell.angle_alpha   90.00
_cell.angle_beta   90.00
_cell.angle_gamma   90.00
#
_symmetry.space_group_name_H-M   'P 1'
#
loop_
_entity.id
_entity.type
_entity.pdbx_description
1 polymer ?
#
loop_
_entity_poly.entity_id
_entity_poly.type
_entity_poly.pdbx_seq_one_letter_code
_entity_poly.pdbx_strand_id
1 'polypeptide(L)'
;MDPPSYGRGPKGEIWKIEDAIYPLVKLCAKLLSDKPLFYLINSYTTGLAPAVLTYMLGTAVVPQFGGTVRSEEIGLPVTGSGLVLPCGASGRWEA
;
A
#
# COMPACT_ATOMS: atom_id res chain seq x y z
N MET A 1 1.02 4.55 -4.80
CA MET A 1 0.28 3.60 -5.66
C MET A 1 -1.07 3.25 -5.03
N ASP A 2 -1.99 2.85 -5.85
CA ASP A 2 -3.35 2.53 -5.41
C ASP A 2 -3.87 1.33 -6.25
N PRO A 3 -3.34 0.13 -6.01
CA PRO A 3 -3.68 -1.03 -6.83
C PRO A 3 -5.10 -1.51 -6.54
N PRO A 4 -5.81 -2.01 -7.57
CA PRO A 4 -7.16 -2.55 -7.38
C PRO A 4 -7.11 -3.90 -6.64
N SER A 5 -8.26 -4.28 -6.03
CA SER A 5 -8.39 -5.58 -5.37
C SER A 5 -8.38 -6.73 -6.37
N TYR A 6 -8.98 -6.50 -7.55
CA TYR A 6 -9.12 -7.50 -8.60
C TYR A 6 -9.20 -6.79 -9.96
N GLY A 7 -8.69 -7.43 -10.99
CA GLY A 7 -8.79 -6.93 -12.35
C GLY A 7 -8.40 -7.97 -13.39
N ARG A 8 -8.75 -7.70 -14.65
CA ARG A 8 -8.38 -8.51 -15.80
C ARG A 8 -7.65 -7.66 -16.84
N GLY A 9 -6.58 -8.21 -17.39
CA GLY A 9 -5.85 -7.60 -18.48
C GLY A 9 -6.49 -7.88 -19.84
N PRO A 10 -6.02 -7.20 -20.90
CA PRO A 10 -6.57 -7.34 -22.24
C PRO A 10 -6.39 -8.73 -22.87
N LYS A 11 -5.48 -9.54 -22.33
CA LYS A 11 -5.22 -10.91 -22.78
C LYS A 11 -5.79 -11.97 -21.84
N GLY A 12 -6.69 -11.58 -20.94
CA GLY A 12 -7.28 -12.49 -19.96
C GLY A 12 -6.46 -12.71 -18.71
N GLU A 13 -5.36 -11.95 -18.51
CA GLU A 13 -4.56 -11.99 -17.28
C GLU A 13 -5.44 -11.61 -16.10
N ILE A 14 -5.24 -12.27 -14.97
CA ILE A 14 -5.98 -11.99 -13.76
C ILE A 14 -5.05 -11.35 -12.73
N TRP A 15 -5.47 -10.19 -12.22
CA TRP A 15 -4.84 -9.52 -11.09
C TRP A 15 -5.64 -9.82 -9.82
N LYS A 16 -4.98 -10.35 -8.81
CA LYS A 16 -5.50 -10.47 -7.45
C LYS A 16 -4.50 -9.84 -6.51
N ILE A 17 -4.97 -8.88 -5.70
CA ILE A 17 -4.06 -8.11 -4.83
C ILE A 17 -3.33 -9.01 -3.82
N GLU A 18 -4.00 -10.01 -3.27
CA GLU A 18 -3.42 -10.92 -2.28
C GLU A 18 -2.23 -11.72 -2.83
N ASP A 19 -2.19 -11.97 -4.15
CA ASP A 19 -1.13 -12.74 -4.79
C ASP A 19 -0.04 -11.85 -5.37
N ALA A 20 -0.37 -10.63 -5.77
CA ALA A 20 0.48 -9.84 -6.65
C ALA A 20 0.97 -8.51 -6.06
N ILE A 21 0.45 -8.07 -4.91
CA ILE A 21 0.81 -6.75 -4.39
C ILE A 21 2.27 -6.66 -3.95
N TYR A 22 2.80 -7.67 -3.27
CA TYR A 22 4.17 -7.60 -2.80
C TYR A 22 5.20 -7.63 -3.95
N PRO A 23 5.06 -8.50 -4.95
CA PRO A 23 5.90 -8.41 -6.15
C PRO A 23 5.82 -7.03 -6.82
N LEU A 24 4.64 -6.42 -6.89
CA LEU A 24 4.48 -5.08 -7.44
C LEU A 24 5.18 -4.01 -6.60
N VAL A 25 5.06 -4.08 -5.27
CA VAL A 25 5.75 -3.15 -4.37
C VAL A 25 7.25 -3.24 -4.55
N LYS A 26 7.80 -4.45 -4.65
CA LYS A 26 9.25 -4.64 -4.90
C LYS A 26 9.67 -4.13 -6.27
N LEU A 27 8.86 -4.34 -7.29
CA LEU A 27 9.14 -3.86 -8.63
C LEU A 27 9.16 -2.31 -8.66
N CYS A 28 8.17 -1.68 -8.07
CA CYS A 28 8.09 -0.22 -8.01
C CYS A 28 9.19 0.39 -7.13
N ALA A 29 9.66 -0.32 -6.11
CA ALA A 29 10.79 0.13 -5.30
C ALA A 29 12.07 0.32 -6.16
N LYS A 30 12.22 -0.47 -7.22
CA LYS A 30 13.36 -0.34 -8.14
C LYS A 30 13.30 0.93 -9.00
N LEU A 31 12.14 1.57 -9.07
CA LEU A 31 11.94 2.80 -9.83
C LEU A 31 12.24 4.05 -9.01
N LEU A 32 12.49 3.90 -7.71
CA LEU A 32 12.84 5.03 -6.86
C LEU A 32 14.18 5.63 -7.30
N SER A 33 14.29 6.96 -7.23
CA SER A 33 15.53 7.66 -7.54
C SER A 33 16.62 7.37 -6.50
N ASP A 34 17.82 7.91 -6.72
CA ASP A 34 18.93 7.77 -5.76
C ASP A 34 18.63 8.44 -4.41
N LYS A 35 17.79 9.47 -4.43
CA LYS A 35 17.38 10.23 -3.23
C LYS A 35 15.85 10.31 -3.19
N PRO A 36 15.17 9.19 -2.96
CA PRO A 36 13.71 9.19 -2.95
C PRO A 36 13.18 9.92 -1.72
N LEU A 37 12.02 10.56 -1.88
CA LEU A 37 11.39 11.34 -0.81
C LEU A 37 10.39 10.50 -0.03
N PHE A 38 9.50 9.80 -0.73
CA PHE A 38 8.48 8.96 -0.08
C PHE A 38 7.98 7.89 -1.05
N TYR A 39 7.29 6.89 -0.44
CA TYR A 39 6.59 5.83 -1.17
C TYR A 39 5.28 5.60 -0.44
N LEU A 40 4.16 5.79 -1.13
CA LEU A 40 2.82 5.69 -0.55
C LEU A 40 2.04 4.58 -1.24
N ILE A 41 1.43 3.71 -0.43
CA ILE A 41 0.54 2.66 -0.91
C ILE A 41 -0.80 2.81 -0.23
N ASN A 42 -1.86 2.91 -1.01
CA ASN A 42 -3.23 2.84 -0.51
C ASN A 42 -3.86 1.54 -0.96
N SER A 43 -4.68 0.96 -0.11
CA SER A 43 -5.47 -0.22 -0.43
C SER A 43 -6.86 -0.10 0.15
N TYR A 44 -7.85 -0.40 -0.67
CA TYR A 44 -9.26 -0.43 -0.25
C TYR A 44 -9.79 -1.86 -0.19
N THR A 45 -8.88 -2.83 -0.14
CA THR A 45 -9.22 -4.25 -0.08
C THR A 45 -9.53 -4.68 1.33
N THR A 46 -10.70 -5.27 1.53
CA THR A 46 -11.09 -5.86 2.82
C THR A 46 -10.13 -6.99 3.18
N GLY A 47 -9.66 -7.00 4.42
CA GLY A 47 -8.77 -8.05 4.92
C GLY A 47 -7.28 -7.76 4.75
N LEU A 48 -6.91 -6.69 4.06
CA LEU A 48 -5.52 -6.27 3.98
C LEU A 48 -5.23 -5.25 5.10
N ALA A 49 -4.66 -5.73 6.20
CA ALA A 49 -4.40 -4.91 7.38
C ALA A 49 -3.31 -3.87 7.13
N PRO A 50 -3.36 -2.68 7.80
CA PRO A 50 -2.30 -1.68 7.67
C PRO A 50 -0.91 -2.20 8.00
N ALA A 51 -0.77 -3.07 9.00
CA ALA A 51 0.52 -3.65 9.39
C ALA A 51 1.18 -4.42 8.24
N VAL A 52 0.42 -5.02 7.34
CA VAL A 52 0.96 -5.73 6.17
C VAL A 52 1.66 -4.75 5.24
N LEU A 53 1.11 -3.55 5.06
CA LEU A 53 1.75 -2.49 4.27
C LEU A 53 3.07 -2.04 4.91
N THR A 54 3.12 -1.95 6.24
CA THR A 54 4.35 -1.66 6.97
C THR A 54 5.42 -2.73 6.67
N TYR A 55 5.06 -4.00 6.72
CA TYR A 55 6.00 -5.09 6.45
C TYR A 55 6.51 -5.06 5.01
N MET A 56 5.63 -4.79 4.06
CA MET A 56 6.02 -4.71 2.66
C MET A 56 7.00 -3.58 2.39
N LEU A 57 6.72 -2.38 2.89
CA LEU A 57 7.63 -1.24 2.73
C LEU A 57 8.91 -1.43 3.54
N GLY A 58 8.81 -1.99 4.73
CA GLY A 58 9.96 -2.27 5.58
C GLY A 58 10.95 -3.27 4.95
N THR A 59 10.46 -4.20 4.15
CA THR A 59 11.31 -5.21 3.50
C THR A 59 11.74 -4.81 2.09
N ALA A 60 10.92 -4.03 1.38
CA ALA A 60 11.21 -3.65 0.00
C ALA A 60 12.04 -2.37 -0.12
N VAL A 61 11.92 -1.43 0.81
CA VAL A 61 12.52 -0.09 0.70
C VAL A 61 13.57 0.19 1.77
N VAL A 62 13.27 -0.10 3.03
CA VAL A 62 14.15 0.26 4.16
C VAL A 62 15.56 -0.33 4.05
N PRO A 63 15.76 -1.60 3.63
CA PRO A 63 17.12 -2.15 3.54
C PRO A 63 18.05 -1.36 2.63
N GLN A 64 17.51 -0.72 1.59
CA GLN A 64 18.30 0.06 0.64
C GLN A 64 18.41 1.55 1.02
N PHE A 65 17.32 2.12 1.52
CA PHE A 65 17.21 3.58 1.69
C PHE A 65 17.11 4.03 3.15
N GLY A 66 16.92 3.13 4.10
CA GLY A 66 16.63 3.51 5.49
C GLY A 66 15.27 4.16 5.59
N GLY A 67 15.15 5.19 6.44
CA GLY A 67 13.90 5.94 6.58
C GLY A 67 12.92 5.30 7.55
N THR A 68 11.69 5.82 7.56
CA THR A 68 10.62 5.38 8.46
C THR A 68 9.39 4.95 7.69
N VAL A 69 8.67 3.97 8.25
CA VAL A 69 7.41 3.46 7.68
C VAL A 69 6.30 3.68 8.71
N ARG A 70 5.17 4.17 8.23
CA ARG A 70 3.93 4.28 9.00
C ARG A 70 2.80 3.69 8.21
N SER A 71 1.87 3.05 8.91
CA SER A 71 0.64 2.56 8.28
C SER A 71 -0.54 2.84 9.19
N GLU A 72 -1.69 3.12 8.59
CA GLU A 72 -2.90 3.43 9.31
C GLU A 72 -4.14 3.03 8.52
N GLU A 73 -5.25 2.87 9.21
CA GLU A 73 -6.54 2.66 8.58
C GLU A 73 -7.05 3.97 7.99
N ILE A 74 -7.57 3.91 6.77
CA ILE A 74 -8.25 5.02 6.14
C ILE A 74 -9.73 4.90 6.45
N GLY A 75 -10.35 6.00 6.90
CA GLY A 75 -11.77 6.02 7.18
C GLY A 75 -12.41 7.34 6.84
N LEU A 76 -13.72 7.31 6.65
CA LEU A 76 -14.54 8.49 6.42
C LEU A 76 -15.27 8.84 7.71
N PRO A 77 -15.17 10.08 8.21
CA PRO A 77 -15.90 10.47 9.41
C PRO A 77 -17.41 10.47 9.17
N VAL A 78 -18.15 9.88 10.10
CA VAL A 78 -19.62 9.85 10.07
C VAL A 78 -20.15 11.01 10.88
N THR A 79 -20.84 11.95 10.23
CA THR A 79 -21.23 13.24 10.80
C THR A 79 -22.11 13.12 12.05
N GLY A 80 -23.06 12.20 12.06
CA GLY A 80 -24.04 12.10 13.13
C GLY A 80 -23.61 11.32 14.38
N SER A 81 -22.61 10.45 14.27
CA SER A 81 -22.22 9.52 15.34
C SER A 81 -20.85 9.78 15.94
N GLY A 82 -20.02 10.57 15.31
CA GLY A 82 -18.62 10.74 15.70
C GLY A 82 -17.74 9.52 15.42
N LEU A 83 -18.29 8.50 14.78
CA LEU A 83 -17.54 7.29 14.39
C LEU A 83 -16.90 7.48 13.03
N VAL A 84 -16.07 6.52 12.64
CA VAL A 84 -15.39 6.49 11.34
C VAL A 84 -15.83 5.27 10.57
N LEU A 85 -16.21 5.46 9.30
CA LEU A 85 -16.49 4.35 8.39
C LEU A 85 -15.17 3.87 7.82
N PRO A 86 -14.68 2.69 8.21
CA PRO A 86 -13.43 2.18 7.66
C PRO A 86 -13.56 1.85 6.18
N CYS A 87 -12.61 2.28 5.36
CA CYS A 87 -12.68 2.05 3.92
C CYS A 87 -11.37 1.53 3.32
N GLY A 88 -10.27 1.48 4.08
CA GLY A 88 -9.02 0.98 3.54
C GLY A 88 -7.85 1.16 4.48
N ALA A 89 -6.66 1.01 3.93
CA ALA A 89 -5.39 1.15 4.64
C ALA A 89 -4.39 1.96 3.82
N SER A 90 -3.51 2.67 4.48
CA SER A 90 -2.44 3.43 3.86
C SER A 90 -1.11 3.07 4.51
N GLY A 91 -0.10 2.78 3.71
CA GLY A 91 1.28 2.61 4.16
C GLY A 91 2.15 3.67 3.51
N ARG A 92 3.02 4.30 4.30
CA ARG A 92 3.89 5.37 3.83
C ARG A 92 5.30 5.18 4.33
N TRP A 93 6.24 5.17 3.40
CA TRP A 93 7.66 5.26 3.68
C TRP A 93 8.13 6.69 3.41
N GLU A 94 8.97 7.21 4.28
CA GLU A 94 9.61 8.51 4.13
C GLU A 94 11.10 8.38 4.40
N ALA A 95 11.85 9.12 3.61
CA ALA A 95 13.30 9.18 3.77
C ALA A 95 13.73 9.80 5.11
#